data_068b23d2abcf820310f6934a15529bf4
#
_entry.id   068b23d2abcf820310f6934a15529bf4
#
_cell.length_a   1.000
_cell.length_b   1.000
_cell.length_c   1.000
_cell.angle_alpha   90.00
_cell.angle_beta   90.00
_cell.angle_gamma   90.00
#
_symmetry.space_group_name_H-M   'P 1'
#
loop_
_entity.id
_entity.type
_entity.pdbx_description
1 polymer ?
#
loop_
_entity_poly.entity_id
_entity_poly.type
_entity_poly.pdbx_seq_one_letter_code
_entity_poly.pdbx_strand_id
1 'polypeptide(L)'
;MSTPTPDGWLPTTVQTLLDRAGDDVARLEVALLAAWRPTTLLAHADLPGCVLRWHHQMTKRANSLLVLGPTLPRSTALATSWYARRAPAQAPLAMTRCPLPQGPDRGAVLIMTCDLAQFPAAGQATGAQRPDQPQETPSPAPSPTRAPALWETSPSTTSSPCSSPVSPAPWEAGPRGPGRQGPRLHLGSRLPRVLLERTAARGMGTPDDVARARALLLCAPGQVFATVSQGGEVVGVARLAVTGVNDVAVLDGVWVAPRSRRRGTASHMIRHLAHQARHLGARHLALEVEADNLGAIACYERLGMGLHHAHRYTPLAPWGT
;
A
#
# COMPACT_ATOMS: atom_id res chain seq x y z
N MET A 1 -11.49 -17.20 -8.97
CA MET A 1 -11.14 -17.97 -7.77
C MET A 1 -9.89 -17.36 -7.18
N SER A 2 -9.92 -16.93 -5.90
CA SER A 2 -8.73 -16.41 -5.23
C SER A 2 -7.72 -17.53 -5.05
N THR A 3 -6.45 -17.30 -5.38
CA THR A 3 -5.38 -18.25 -5.07
C THR A 3 -5.29 -18.43 -3.55
N PRO A 4 -5.30 -19.65 -3.03
CA PRO A 4 -5.12 -19.87 -1.60
C PRO A 4 -3.78 -19.28 -1.15
N THR A 5 -3.75 -18.72 0.03
CA THR A 5 -2.50 -18.19 0.60
C THR A 5 -1.50 -19.31 0.75
N PRO A 6 -0.25 -19.18 0.25
CA PRO A 6 0.71 -20.27 0.17
C PRO A 6 1.06 -20.93 1.52
N ASP A 7 0.78 -20.28 2.63
CA ASP A 7 1.16 -20.72 3.98
C ASP A 7 0.00 -20.86 4.97
N GLY A 8 -1.25 -20.87 4.46
CA GLY A 8 -2.44 -21.15 5.27
C GLY A 8 -2.70 -20.19 6.43
N TRP A 9 -2.07 -18.98 6.44
CA TRP A 9 -2.24 -18.02 7.53
C TRP A 9 -3.67 -17.46 7.63
N LEU A 10 -4.43 -17.51 6.54
CA LEU A 10 -5.79 -16.99 6.48
C LEU A 10 -6.78 -18.06 6.96
N PRO A 11 -7.58 -17.80 8.00
CA PRO A 11 -8.59 -18.74 8.47
C PRO A 11 -9.58 -19.11 7.35
N THR A 12 -9.94 -20.38 7.23
CA THR A 12 -10.83 -20.88 6.18
C THR A 12 -12.17 -20.13 6.13
N THR A 13 -12.71 -19.75 7.29
CA THR A 13 -13.95 -18.97 7.37
C THR A 13 -13.82 -17.58 6.76
N VAL A 14 -12.65 -16.93 6.94
CA VAL A 14 -12.33 -15.64 6.34
C VAL A 14 -12.09 -15.80 4.85
N GLN A 15 -11.36 -16.84 4.43
CA GLN A 15 -11.15 -17.15 3.01
C GLN A 15 -12.48 -17.35 2.28
N THR A 16 -13.38 -18.16 2.85
CA THR A 16 -14.72 -18.40 2.27
C THR A 16 -15.53 -17.12 2.15
N LEU A 17 -15.43 -16.21 3.13
CA LEU A 17 -16.11 -14.92 3.08
C LEU A 17 -15.60 -14.03 1.94
N LEU A 18 -14.28 -13.98 1.78
CA LEU A 18 -13.61 -13.20 0.75
C LEU A 18 -13.90 -13.75 -0.66
N ASP A 19 -13.91 -15.08 -0.81
CA ASP A 19 -14.24 -15.74 -2.08
C ASP A 19 -15.70 -15.49 -2.50
N ARG A 20 -16.63 -15.44 -1.53
CA ARG A 20 -18.04 -15.10 -1.77
C ARG A 20 -18.24 -13.64 -2.16
N ALA A 21 -17.42 -12.74 -1.66
CA ALA A 21 -17.51 -11.33 -2.02
C ALA A 21 -17.21 -11.08 -3.52
N GLY A 22 -16.31 -11.89 -4.11
CA GLY A 22 -16.16 -12.16 -5.55
C GLY A 22 -15.80 -11.00 -6.47
N ASP A 23 -15.82 -9.76 -5.99
CA ASP A 23 -15.51 -8.57 -6.79
C ASP A 23 -14.01 -8.19 -6.72
N ASP A 24 -13.59 -7.34 -7.63
CA ASP A 24 -12.19 -6.89 -7.74
C ASP A 24 -11.72 -6.17 -6.47
N VAL A 25 -12.62 -5.46 -5.79
CA VAL A 25 -12.32 -4.78 -4.53
C VAL A 25 -11.98 -5.81 -3.45
N ALA A 26 -12.79 -6.87 -3.29
CA ALA A 26 -12.54 -7.92 -2.31
C ALA A 26 -11.20 -8.63 -2.56
N ARG A 27 -10.90 -8.95 -3.82
CA ARG A 27 -9.62 -9.57 -4.21
C ARG A 27 -8.42 -8.71 -3.84
N LEU A 28 -8.52 -7.40 -4.09
CA LEU A 28 -7.45 -6.46 -3.74
C LEU A 28 -7.33 -6.30 -2.22
N GLU A 29 -8.48 -6.24 -1.51
CA GLU A 29 -8.49 -6.17 -0.04
C GLU A 29 -7.84 -7.41 0.61
N VAL A 30 -7.97 -8.60 0.01
CA VAL A 30 -7.25 -9.80 0.48
C VAL A 30 -5.74 -9.63 0.36
N ALA A 31 -5.26 -9.12 -0.78
CA ALA A 31 -3.83 -8.89 -0.99
C ALA A 31 -3.27 -7.83 -0.02
N LEU A 32 -4.02 -6.75 0.18
CA LEU A 32 -3.68 -5.71 1.15
C LEU A 32 -3.69 -6.27 2.59
N LEU A 33 -4.67 -7.11 2.92
CA LEU A 33 -4.73 -7.80 4.21
C LEU A 33 -3.52 -8.72 4.42
N ALA A 34 -3.12 -9.46 3.38
CA ALA A 34 -1.98 -10.37 3.41
C ALA A 34 -0.64 -9.64 3.63
N ALA A 35 -0.52 -8.38 3.20
CA ALA A 35 0.68 -7.57 3.42
C ALA A 35 0.83 -7.12 4.88
N TRP A 36 -0.28 -7.02 5.62
CA TRP A 36 -0.31 -6.56 7.02
C TRP A 36 -0.49 -7.68 8.04
N ARG A 37 -0.94 -8.85 7.64
CA ARG A 37 -1.16 -10.06 8.45
C ARG A 37 -1.56 -9.76 9.91
N PRO A 38 -2.78 -9.28 10.17
CA PRO A 38 -3.25 -9.09 11.54
C PRO A 38 -3.06 -10.36 12.36
N THR A 39 -2.71 -10.23 13.63
CA THR A 39 -2.51 -11.37 14.54
C THR A 39 -3.79 -12.13 14.82
N THR A 40 -4.94 -11.47 14.66
CA THR A 40 -6.26 -12.10 14.77
C THR A 40 -7.13 -11.68 13.59
N LEU A 41 -7.71 -12.68 12.93
CA LEU A 41 -8.72 -12.54 11.89
C LEU A 41 -9.90 -13.41 12.28
N LEU A 42 -11.12 -12.85 12.25
CA LEU A 42 -12.34 -13.57 12.58
C LEU A 42 -13.49 -13.14 11.68
N ALA A 43 -14.11 -14.09 10.98
CA ALA A 43 -15.43 -13.96 10.38
C ALA A 43 -16.46 -14.53 11.35
N HIS A 44 -17.61 -13.86 11.52
CA HIS A 44 -18.67 -14.27 12.44
C HIS A 44 -20.04 -14.21 11.75
N ALA A 45 -20.92 -15.16 12.05
CA ALA A 45 -22.26 -15.25 11.45
C ALA A 45 -23.10 -13.98 11.68
N ASP A 46 -22.98 -13.36 12.87
CA ASP A 46 -23.70 -12.12 13.23
C ASP A 46 -23.11 -10.86 12.56
N LEU A 47 -21.99 -11.01 11.86
CA LEU A 47 -21.36 -9.92 11.11
C LEU A 47 -21.18 -10.34 9.63
N PRO A 48 -22.28 -10.55 8.90
CA PRO A 48 -22.22 -11.02 7.51
C PRO A 48 -21.46 -10.02 6.63
N GLY A 49 -20.56 -10.53 5.80
CA GLY A 49 -19.75 -9.70 4.91
C GLY A 49 -18.64 -8.89 5.61
N CYS A 50 -18.30 -9.24 6.86
CA CYS A 50 -17.31 -8.50 7.62
C CYS A 50 -16.21 -9.40 8.18
N VAL A 51 -15.00 -8.83 8.36
CA VAL A 51 -13.85 -9.47 9.01
C VAL A 51 -13.36 -8.60 10.16
N LEU A 52 -13.36 -9.16 11.37
CA LEU A 52 -12.71 -8.56 12.54
C LEU A 52 -11.20 -8.73 12.41
N ARG A 53 -10.45 -7.64 12.54
CA ARG A 53 -8.98 -7.61 12.40
C ARG A 53 -8.34 -6.99 13.63
N TRP A 54 -7.26 -7.60 14.12
CA TRP A 54 -6.53 -7.07 15.27
C TRP A 54 -5.03 -7.27 15.14
N HIS A 55 -4.26 -6.21 15.37
CA HIS A 55 -2.81 -6.22 15.51
C HIS A 55 -2.34 -5.13 16.49
N HIS A 56 -2.69 -5.26 17.76
CA HIS A 56 -2.17 -4.43 18.85
C HIS A 56 -2.19 -2.91 18.60
N GLN A 57 -3.19 -2.40 17.88
CA GLN A 57 -3.43 -0.97 17.62
C GLN A 57 -2.33 -0.24 16.82
N MET A 58 -1.42 -0.96 16.16
CA MET A 58 -0.32 -0.33 15.42
C MET A 58 -0.75 0.42 14.16
N THR A 59 -1.87 0.04 13.55
CA THR A 59 -2.42 0.70 12.34
C THR A 59 -3.93 0.47 12.26
N LYS A 60 -4.68 1.46 11.82
CA LYS A 60 -6.13 1.34 11.60
C LYS A 60 -6.46 0.16 10.68
N ARG A 61 -5.66 -0.05 9.63
CA ARG A 61 -5.89 -1.13 8.67
C ARG A 61 -5.87 -2.52 9.30
N ALA A 62 -4.99 -2.79 10.22
CA ALA A 62 -4.90 -4.08 10.90
C ALA A 62 -5.77 -4.16 12.16
N ASN A 63 -6.48 -3.10 12.53
CA ASN A 63 -7.22 -2.97 13.79
C ASN A 63 -8.61 -2.35 13.59
N SER A 64 -9.31 -2.76 12.54
CA SER A 64 -10.67 -2.32 12.27
C SER A 64 -11.51 -3.45 11.70
N LEU A 65 -12.81 -3.33 11.80
CA LEU A 65 -13.76 -4.18 11.11
C LEU A 65 -13.65 -3.90 9.59
N LEU A 66 -13.21 -4.88 8.82
CA LEU A 66 -13.27 -4.82 7.36
C LEU A 66 -14.69 -5.13 6.91
N VAL A 67 -15.32 -4.22 6.19
CA VAL A 67 -16.64 -4.40 5.60
C VAL A 67 -16.48 -4.60 4.10
N LEU A 68 -16.76 -5.81 3.63
CA LEU A 68 -16.65 -6.17 2.21
C LEU A 68 -17.87 -5.71 1.40
N GLY A 69 -19.03 -5.60 2.05
CA GLY A 69 -20.26 -5.09 1.45
C GLY A 69 -20.25 -3.55 1.31
N PRO A 70 -21.28 -3.01 0.64
CA PRO A 70 -21.42 -1.56 0.44
C PRO A 70 -21.81 -0.79 1.72
N THR A 71 -22.35 -1.48 2.71
CA THR A 71 -22.89 -0.86 3.94
C THR A 71 -22.48 -1.66 5.19
N LEU A 72 -22.47 -0.97 6.33
CA LEU A 72 -22.32 -1.62 7.63
C LEU A 72 -23.47 -2.60 7.90
N PRO A 73 -23.22 -3.71 8.63
CA PRO A 73 -24.28 -4.57 9.15
C PRO A 73 -25.28 -3.77 9.99
N ARG A 74 -26.54 -4.23 10.06
CA ARG A 74 -27.61 -3.61 10.88
C ARG A 74 -27.21 -3.54 12.38
N SER A 75 -26.48 -4.53 12.85
CA SER A 75 -25.94 -4.54 14.24
C SER A 75 -24.43 -4.68 14.20
N THR A 76 -23.76 -3.80 14.91
CA THR A 76 -22.29 -3.84 15.11
C THR A 76 -21.94 -4.15 16.59
N ALA A 77 -22.90 -4.49 17.42
CA ALA A 77 -22.72 -4.72 18.86
C ALA A 77 -21.63 -5.77 19.17
N LEU A 78 -21.60 -6.87 18.40
CA LEU A 78 -20.57 -7.89 18.56
C LEU A 78 -19.19 -7.32 18.27
N ALA A 79 -19.02 -6.57 17.16
CA ALA A 79 -17.75 -5.96 16.80
C ALA A 79 -17.32 -4.94 17.86
N THR A 80 -18.22 -4.08 18.29
CA THR A 80 -17.97 -3.10 19.35
C THR A 80 -17.48 -3.79 20.63
N SER A 81 -18.18 -4.81 21.12
CA SER A 81 -17.80 -5.58 22.31
C SER A 81 -16.46 -6.31 22.12
N TRP A 82 -16.21 -6.83 20.92
CA TRP A 82 -14.98 -7.57 20.62
C TRP A 82 -13.75 -6.64 20.66
N TYR A 83 -13.85 -5.42 20.11
CA TYR A 83 -12.78 -4.42 20.17
C TYR A 83 -12.65 -3.81 21.56
N ALA A 84 -13.75 -3.56 22.28
CA ALA A 84 -13.75 -3.02 23.63
C ALA A 84 -12.91 -3.85 24.60
N ARG A 85 -13.03 -5.17 24.51
CA ARG A 85 -12.22 -6.09 25.34
C ARG A 85 -10.73 -6.03 25.05
N ARG A 86 -10.31 -5.56 23.86
CA ARG A 86 -8.91 -5.49 23.39
C ARG A 86 -8.30 -4.11 23.56
N ALA A 87 -9.11 -3.09 23.43
CA ALA A 87 -8.71 -1.69 23.44
C ALA A 87 -9.78 -0.82 24.12
N PRO A 88 -9.97 -0.93 25.42
CA PRO A 88 -11.07 -0.24 26.12
C PRO A 88 -11.00 1.29 26.04
N ALA A 89 -9.83 1.86 25.76
CA ALA A 89 -9.64 3.31 25.67
C ALA A 89 -9.81 3.87 24.25
N GLN A 90 -10.09 3.02 23.25
CA GLN A 90 -10.19 3.46 21.85
C GLN A 90 -11.53 3.10 21.23
N ALA A 91 -12.13 4.06 20.56
CA ALA A 91 -13.32 3.80 19.75
C ALA A 91 -13.01 2.78 18.65
N PRO A 92 -13.74 1.67 18.57
CA PRO A 92 -13.56 0.70 17.49
C PRO A 92 -13.96 1.32 16.15
N LEU A 93 -13.22 0.96 15.10
CA LEU A 93 -13.41 1.49 13.76
C LEU A 93 -13.94 0.40 12.82
N ALA A 94 -14.81 0.78 11.90
CA ALA A 94 -15.09 0.03 10.69
C ALA A 94 -14.38 0.68 9.50
N MET A 95 -13.86 -0.14 8.61
CA MET A 95 -13.38 0.27 7.30
C MET A 95 -14.45 -0.07 6.27
N THR A 96 -15.12 0.95 5.74
CA THR A 96 -16.22 0.83 4.78
C THR A 96 -15.84 1.45 3.45
N ARG A 97 -16.31 0.87 2.35
CA ARG A 97 -16.20 1.49 1.04
C ARG A 97 -16.94 2.84 1.05
N CYS A 98 -16.40 3.81 0.35
CA CYS A 98 -17.04 5.09 0.14
C CYS A 98 -16.92 5.53 -1.33
N PRO A 99 -17.78 6.46 -1.81
CA PRO A 99 -17.59 7.08 -3.11
C PRO A 99 -16.19 7.68 -3.24
N LEU A 100 -15.65 7.70 -4.45
CA LEU A 100 -14.40 8.37 -4.73
C LEU A 100 -14.54 9.87 -4.41
N PRO A 101 -13.66 10.43 -3.56
CA PRO A 101 -13.74 11.84 -3.23
C PRO A 101 -13.41 12.68 -4.47
N GLN A 102 -14.15 13.78 -4.66
CA GLN A 102 -13.94 14.72 -5.76
C GLN A 102 -12.83 15.75 -5.47
N GLY A 103 -12.15 15.64 -4.33
CA GLY A 103 -11.09 16.51 -3.87
C GLY A 103 -10.43 16.01 -2.59
N PRO A 104 -9.61 16.85 -1.93
CA PRO A 104 -8.97 16.49 -0.66
C PRO A 104 -10.04 16.15 0.38
N ASP A 105 -10.00 14.93 0.90
CA ASP A 105 -10.98 14.44 1.87
C ASP A 105 -10.26 13.80 3.07
N ARG A 106 -10.30 14.50 4.21
CA ARG A 106 -9.73 13.99 5.46
C ARG A 106 -10.54 12.80 5.96
N GLY A 107 -9.85 11.67 6.11
CA GLY A 107 -10.44 10.42 6.60
C GLY A 107 -10.88 9.46 5.51
N ALA A 108 -10.90 9.87 4.23
CA ALA A 108 -10.95 8.94 3.12
C ALA A 108 -9.54 8.45 2.78
N VAL A 109 -9.43 7.17 2.42
CA VAL A 109 -8.21 6.52 1.98
C VAL A 109 -8.45 5.98 0.58
N LEU A 110 -7.56 6.30 -0.32
CA LEU A 110 -7.57 5.83 -1.70
C LEU A 110 -6.74 4.56 -1.83
N ILE A 111 -7.25 3.59 -2.55
CA ILE A 111 -6.49 2.45 -3.03
C ILE A 111 -6.10 2.74 -4.46
N MET A 112 -4.80 2.77 -4.74
CA MET A 112 -4.27 2.96 -6.08
C MET A 112 -3.55 1.70 -6.54
N THR A 113 -3.68 1.39 -7.83
CA THR A 113 -3.10 0.18 -8.43
C THR A 113 -2.50 0.47 -9.80
N CYS A 114 -1.61 -0.40 -10.25
CA CYS A 114 -1.16 -0.44 -11.63
C CYS A 114 -0.77 -1.85 -12.04
N ASP A 115 -0.83 -2.10 -13.35
CA ASP A 115 -0.21 -3.26 -13.98
C ASP A 115 1.30 -3.03 -14.05
N LEU A 116 2.07 -3.93 -13.46
CA LEU A 116 3.52 -3.84 -13.47
C LEU A 116 4.12 -3.99 -14.87
N ALA A 117 3.43 -4.60 -15.84
CA ALA A 117 3.90 -4.67 -17.22
C ALA A 117 3.96 -3.29 -17.86
N GLN A 118 3.06 -2.38 -17.47
CA GLN A 118 2.97 -1.01 -17.97
C GLN A 118 3.77 0.01 -17.11
N PHE A 119 4.32 -0.44 -15.98
CA PHE A 119 5.00 0.46 -15.04
C PHE A 119 6.34 0.92 -15.59
N PRO A 120 6.70 2.22 -15.49
CA PRO A 120 7.94 2.77 -16.03
C PRO A 120 9.19 2.03 -15.54
N ALA A 121 10.11 1.73 -16.46
CA ALA A 121 11.36 1.08 -16.11
C ALA A 121 12.21 1.92 -15.14
N ALA A 122 13.03 1.26 -14.34
CA ALA A 122 13.85 1.89 -13.30
C ALA A 122 14.79 3.00 -13.81
N GLY A 123 15.21 2.93 -15.09
CA GLY A 123 16.11 3.89 -15.73
C GLY A 123 15.44 5.01 -16.54
N GLN A 124 14.11 5.02 -16.70
CA GLN A 124 13.44 6.08 -17.46
C GLN A 124 13.26 7.33 -16.59
N ALA A 125 13.97 8.41 -16.93
CA ALA A 125 13.65 9.74 -16.45
C ALA A 125 12.26 10.13 -16.97
N THR A 126 11.31 10.42 -16.09
CA THR A 126 10.10 11.15 -16.51
C THR A 126 10.59 12.51 -17.02
N GLY A 127 10.58 12.73 -18.33
CA GLY A 127 10.84 14.02 -18.92
C GLY A 127 9.92 15.04 -18.27
N ALA A 128 10.50 15.92 -17.46
CA ALA A 128 9.82 17.14 -17.06
C ALA A 128 9.64 17.95 -18.34
N GLN A 129 8.47 17.90 -18.95
CA GLN A 129 8.08 18.92 -19.92
C GLN A 129 8.16 20.27 -19.21
N ARG A 130 9.07 21.12 -19.67
CA ARG A 130 9.10 22.54 -19.31
C ARG A 130 7.74 23.15 -19.68
N PRO A 131 7.14 23.94 -18.80
CA PRO A 131 5.95 24.71 -19.14
C PRO A 131 6.37 25.98 -19.87
N ASP A 132 6.65 25.89 -21.17
CA ASP A 132 6.80 27.04 -22.05
C ASP A 132 6.43 26.67 -23.47
N GLN A 133 5.11 26.55 -23.69
CA GLN A 133 4.45 26.87 -24.95
C GLN A 133 2.95 27.05 -24.65
N PRO A 134 2.30 28.14 -25.16
CA PRO A 134 0.87 28.32 -25.01
C PRO A 134 0.16 27.25 -25.86
N GLN A 135 -0.49 26.31 -25.19
CA GLN A 135 -1.36 25.33 -25.86
C GLN A 135 -2.75 25.92 -26.04
N GLU A 136 -3.21 25.81 -27.27
CA GLU A 136 -4.62 26.01 -27.67
C GLU A 136 -5.53 25.17 -26.79
N THR A 137 -6.67 25.72 -26.41
CA THR A 137 -7.67 25.13 -25.53
C THR A 137 -8.17 23.79 -26.10
N PRO A 138 -7.99 22.68 -25.44
CA PRO A 138 -8.66 21.44 -25.83
C PRO A 138 -10.09 21.43 -25.29
N SER A 139 -10.98 20.93 -26.12
CA SER A 139 -12.38 20.57 -25.87
C SER A 139 -12.53 19.72 -24.60
N PRO A 140 -13.68 19.76 -23.89
CA PRO A 140 -13.87 19.10 -22.61
C PRO A 140 -13.62 17.60 -22.70
N ALA A 141 -12.78 17.11 -21.80
CA ALA A 141 -12.42 15.71 -21.69
C ALA A 141 -13.64 14.83 -21.33
N PRO A 142 -13.72 13.61 -21.89
CA PRO A 142 -14.74 12.65 -21.48
C PRO A 142 -14.51 12.23 -20.02
N SER A 143 -15.60 11.93 -19.35
CA SER A 143 -15.66 11.42 -17.96
C SER A 143 -14.66 10.29 -17.73
N PRO A 144 -14.09 10.15 -16.53
CA PRO A 144 -13.08 9.14 -16.23
C PRO A 144 -13.66 7.75 -16.47
N THR A 145 -13.20 7.10 -17.53
CA THR A 145 -13.49 5.71 -17.82
C THR A 145 -12.88 4.87 -16.70
N ARG A 146 -13.73 4.09 -16.04
CA ARG A 146 -13.35 3.07 -15.05
C ARG A 146 -12.19 2.25 -15.62
N ALA A 147 -11.09 2.14 -14.89
CA ALA A 147 -9.99 1.27 -15.26
C ALA A 147 -10.54 -0.14 -15.55
N PRO A 148 -10.11 -0.81 -16.64
CA PRO A 148 -10.58 -2.17 -16.94
C PRO A 148 -10.26 -3.09 -15.78
N ALA A 149 -11.16 -4.02 -15.50
CA ALA A 149 -10.99 -5.01 -14.44
C ALA A 149 -9.65 -5.74 -14.61
N LEU A 150 -8.76 -5.59 -13.63
CA LEU A 150 -7.37 -6.09 -13.66
C LEU A 150 -7.24 -7.63 -13.71
N TRP A 151 -8.37 -8.35 -13.80
CA TRP A 151 -8.45 -9.79 -13.52
C TRP A 151 -8.84 -10.65 -14.72
N GLU A 152 -9.04 -10.08 -15.91
CA GLU A 152 -9.30 -10.88 -17.10
C GLU A 152 -8.01 -11.57 -17.57
N THR A 153 -8.04 -12.87 -17.49
CA THR A 153 -6.91 -13.79 -17.71
C THR A 153 -6.57 -13.95 -19.18
N SER A 154 -5.30 -13.82 -19.51
CA SER A 154 -4.73 -14.46 -20.70
C SER A 154 -3.65 -15.49 -20.31
N PRO A 155 -3.50 -16.57 -21.06
CA PRO A 155 -2.73 -17.75 -20.63
C PRO A 155 -1.22 -17.51 -20.66
N SER A 156 -0.56 -18.13 -19.70
CA SER A 156 0.87 -18.18 -19.47
C SER A 156 1.68 -18.77 -20.63
N THR A 157 2.71 -18.05 -21.04
CA THR A 157 3.87 -18.64 -21.74
C THR A 157 5.13 -18.41 -20.90
N THR A 158 5.77 -19.50 -20.57
CA THR A 158 7.05 -19.60 -19.85
C THR A 158 8.20 -19.13 -20.72
N SER A 159 9.05 -18.22 -20.24
CA SER A 159 10.40 -18.03 -20.75
C SER A 159 11.39 -17.61 -19.65
N SER A 160 12.54 -18.25 -19.68
CA SER A 160 13.66 -18.22 -18.74
C SER A 160 14.39 -16.87 -18.64
N PRO A 161 15.17 -16.64 -17.56
CA PRO A 161 15.75 -15.34 -17.26
C PRO A 161 17.05 -15.09 -18.03
N CYS A 162 17.16 -13.90 -18.61
CA CYS A 162 18.43 -13.38 -19.13
C CYS A 162 18.86 -12.19 -18.27
N SER A 163 20.01 -12.34 -17.61
CA SER A 163 20.64 -11.33 -16.78
C SER A 163 21.47 -10.38 -17.64
N SER A 164 21.07 -9.11 -17.69
CA SER A 164 21.88 -8.03 -18.25
C SER A 164 22.15 -6.94 -17.20
N PRO A 165 23.33 -6.32 -17.15
CA PRO A 165 23.67 -5.31 -16.14
C PRO A 165 22.89 -4.01 -16.37
N VAL A 166 22.32 -3.48 -15.29
CA VAL A 166 21.52 -2.24 -15.28
C VAL A 166 22.45 -1.03 -15.38
N SER A 167 22.23 -0.18 -16.40
CA SER A 167 22.92 1.12 -16.50
C SER A 167 22.40 2.10 -15.43
N PRO A 168 23.28 2.94 -14.84
CA PRO A 168 22.90 3.88 -13.78
C PRO A 168 21.96 5.00 -14.29
N ALA A 169 21.09 5.49 -13.41
CA ALA A 169 20.12 6.52 -13.70
C ALA A 169 20.77 7.90 -13.94
N PRO A 170 20.17 8.82 -14.75
CA PRO A 170 20.78 10.11 -15.17
C PRO A 170 21.19 11.06 -14.02
N TRP A 171 20.62 10.92 -12.79
CA TRP A 171 20.99 11.72 -11.62
C TRP A 171 22.32 11.26 -10.99
N GLU A 172 22.86 10.11 -11.39
CA GLU A 172 24.18 9.61 -10.96
C GLU A 172 25.33 10.30 -11.71
N ALA A 173 25.04 10.99 -12.83
CA ALA A 173 26.02 11.51 -13.77
C ALA A 173 26.25 13.05 -13.75
N GLY A 174 25.81 13.77 -12.70
CA GLY A 174 26.16 15.19 -12.52
C GLY A 174 27.64 15.38 -12.15
N PRO A 175 28.30 16.53 -12.54
CA PRO A 175 29.70 16.79 -12.23
C PRO A 175 29.89 16.79 -10.70
N ARG A 176 30.61 15.81 -10.20
CA ARG A 176 30.88 15.61 -8.78
C ARG A 176 32.04 16.52 -8.35
N GLY A 177 31.72 17.62 -7.72
CA GLY A 177 32.72 18.34 -6.93
C GLY A 177 33.26 17.45 -5.79
N PRO A 178 34.50 17.59 -5.37
CA PRO A 178 35.08 16.78 -4.31
C PRO A 178 34.29 16.99 -3.00
N GLY A 179 33.60 15.94 -2.51
CA GLY A 179 33.00 15.89 -1.18
C GLY A 179 31.49 15.66 -1.07
N ARG A 180 30.65 15.82 -2.12
CA ARG A 180 29.22 15.52 -2.05
C ARG A 180 28.90 14.19 -2.72
N GLN A 181 28.80 13.13 -1.93
CA GLN A 181 28.23 11.87 -2.40
C GLN A 181 26.76 12.06 -2.71
N GLY A 182 26.35 11.77 -3.97
CA GLY A 182 24.94 11.78 -4.39
C GLY A 182 24.11 10.77 -3.57
N PRO A 183 22.78 10.84 -3.66
CA PRO A 183 21.89 9.91 -2.98
C PRO A 183 22.17 8.48 -3.47
N ARG A 184 22.28 7.52 -2.53
CA ARG A 184 22.50 6.10 -2.82
C ARG A 184 21.27 5.31 -2.43
N LEU A 185 20.73 4.53 -3.36
CA LEU A 185 19.64 3.59 -3.09
C LEU A 185 20.22 2.23 -2.69
N HIS A 186 19.68 1.66 -1.62
CA HIS A 186 19.90 0.29 -1.20
C HIS A 186 18.56 -0.44 -1.14
N LEU A 187 18.49 -1.63 -1.73
CA LEU A 187 17.38 -2.57 -1.61
C LEU A 187 17.82 -3.79 -0.80
N GLY A 188 16.97 -4.28 0.09
CA GLY A 188 17.31 -5.47 0.89
C GLY A 188 16.18 -5.91 1.81
N SER A 189 16.38 -7.04 2.48
CA SER A 189 15.41 -7.62 3.41
C SER A 189 15.54 -7.07 4.83
N ARG A 190 16.60 -6.31 5.14
CA ARG A 190 16.80 -5.75 6.47
C ARG A 190 15.88 -4.55 6.70
N LEU A 191 15.08 -4.62 7.76
CA LEU A 191 14.17 -3.55 8.17
C LEU A 191 14.94 -2.26 8.50
N PRO A 192 14.68 -1.13 7.80
CA PRO A 192 15.32 0.14 8.10
C PRO A 192 14.86 0.70 9.46
N ARG A 193 15.83 1.16 10.27
CA ARG A 193 15.55 1.72 11.61
C ARG A 193 14.56 2.88 11.54
N VAL A 194 14.71 3.79 10.59
CA VAL A 194 13.81 4.93 10.39
C VAL A 194 12.37 4.49 10.15
N LEU A 195 12.15 3.42 9.36
CA LEU A 195 10.80 2.90 9.12
C LEU A 195 10.21 2.29 10.39
N LEU A 196 11.00 1.54 11.15
CA LEU A 196 10.60 0.95 12.42
C LEU A 196 10.20 2.01 13.44
N GLU A 197 11.04 3.03 13.67
CA GLU A 197 10.80 4.12 14.60
C GLU A 197 9.55 4.91 14.22
N ARG A 198 9.36 5.23 12.94
CA ARG A 198 8.17 5.93 12.45
C ARG A 198 6.88 5.12 12.60
N THR A 199 6.97 3.80 12.47
CA THR A 199 5.82 2.92 12.68
C THR A 199 5.50 2.80 14.17
N ALA A 200 6.50 2.62 15.02
CA ALA A 200 6.34 2.56 16.48
C ALA A 200 5.77 3.87 17.06
N ALA A 201 6.16 5.02 16.50
CA ALA A 201 5.65 6.33 16.90
C ALA A 201 4.15 6.57 16.62
N ARG A 202 3.48 5.66 15.89
CA ARG A 202 2.01 5.67 15.75
C ARG A 202 1.30 5.19 17.03
N GLY A 203 1.98 4.41 17.86
CA GLY A 203 1.62 4.20 19.28
C GLY A 203 2.23 5.29 20.13
N MET A 204 2.70 4.95 21.32
CA MET A 204 3.38 5.86 22.25
C MET A 204 4.92 5.80 22.11
N GLY A 205 5.46 4.99 21.20
CA GLY A 205 6.89 4.80 21.00
C GLY A 205 7.58 3.98 22.10
N THR A 206 6.83 3.22 22.88
CA THR A 206 7.36 2.35 23.93
C THR A 206 8.18 1.19 23.34
N PRO A 207 9.03 0.50 24.13
CA PRO A 207 9.70 -0.71 23.68
C PRO A 207 8.74 -1.79 23.12
N ASP A 208 7.57 -1.92 23.71
CA ASP A 208 6.52 -2.82 23.24
C ASP A 208 5.97 -2.39 21.86
N ASP A 209 5.80 -1.09 21.64
CA ASP A 209 5.37 -0.57 20.34
C ASP A 209 6.43 -0.82 19.27
N VAL A 210 7.71 -0.74 19.62
CA VAL A 210 8.82 -1.08 18.71
C VAL A 210 8.78 -2.57 18.35
N ALA A 211 8.53 -3.47 19.32
CA ALA A 211 8.42 -4.90 19.07
C ALA A 211 7.19 -5.21 18.18
N ARG A 212 6.05 -4.60 18.44
CA ARG A 212 4.81 -4.75 17.65
C ARG A 212 4.98 -4.20 16.24
N ALA A 213 5.56 -3.01 16.10
CA ALA A 213 5.87 -2.40 14.81
C ALA A 213 6.82 -3.28 13.98
N ARG A 214 7.83 -3.86 14.63
CA ARG A 214 8.75 -4.80 13.99
C ARG A 214 8.02 -6.05 13.49
N ALA A 215 7.17 -6.67 14.34
CA ALA A 215 6.37 -7.82 13.96
C ALA A 215 5.47 -7.51 12.76
N LEU A 216 4.79 -6.35 12.76
CA LEU A 216 3.93 -5.91 11.68
C LEU A 216 4.70 -5.69 10.37
N LEU A 217 5.86 -5.04 10.41
CA LEU A 217 6.66 -4.73 9.23
C LEU A 217 7.36 -5.96 8.65
N LEU A 218 7.53 -7.03 9.43
CA LEU A 218 8.19 -8.27 9.03
C LEU A 218 7.24 -9.44 8.79
N CYS A 219 5.92 -9.23 8.82
CA CYS A 219 4.94 -10.31 8.77
C CYS A 219 4.71 -10.92 7.39
N ALA A 220 4.97 -10.19 6.31
CA ALA A 220 4.78 -10.70 4.95
C ALA A 220 5.84 -11.75 4.61
N PRO A 221 5.49 -12.83 3.84
CA PRO A 221 6.44 -13.87 3.49
C PRO A 221 7.59 -13.37 2.60
N GLY A 222 7.28 -12.48 1.65
CA GLY A 222 8.26 -11.80 0.81
C GLY A 222 8.23 -10.30 1.06
N GLN A 223 9.38 -9.70 1.34
CA GLN A 223 9.43 -8.25 1.52
C GLN A 223 10.79 -7.68 1.14
N VAL A 224 10.75 -6.48 0.58
CA VAL A 224 11.93 -5.71 0.20
C VAL A 224 11.79 -4.31 0.76
N PHE A 225 12.85 -3.82 1.39
CA PHE A 225 12.93 -2.44 1.86
C PHE A 225 13.84 -1.64 0.93
N ALA A 226 13.38 -0.46 0.53
CA ALA A 226 14.21 0.55 -0.11
C ALA A 226 14.69 1.55 0.93
N THR A 227 15.97 1.89 0.88
CA THR A 227 16.56 2.95 1.71
C THR A 227 17.42 3.84 0.83
N VAL A 228 17.14 5.15 0.85
CA VAL A 228 17.98 6.14 0.19
C VAL A 228 18.76 6.90 1.23
N SER A 229 20.09 6.93 1.07
CA SER A 229 21.00 7.66 1.94
C SER A 229 21.72 8.77 1.19
N GLN A 230 21.91 9.91 1.84
CA GLN A 230 22.66 11.06 1.31
C GLN A 230 23.50 11.67 2.44
N GLY A 231 24.80 11.79 2.21
CA GLY A 231 25.73 12.32 3.24
C GLY A 231 25.76 11.48 4.52
N GLY A 232 25.57 10.16 4.43
CA GLY A 232 25.53 9.24 5.58
C GLY A 232 24.16 9.16 6.28
N GLU A 233 23.21 10.04 5.94
CA GLU A 233 21.89 10.06 6.55
C GLU A 233 20.84 9.38 5.66
N VAL A 234 19.88 8.69 6.29
CA VAL A 234 18.72 8.12 5.58
C VAL A 234 17.74 9.23 5.26
N VAL A 235 17.51 9.46 3.96
CA VAL A 235 16.61 10.50 3.45
C VAL A 235 15.34 9.95 2.79
N GLY A 236 15.24 8.64 2.61
CA GLY A 236 14.05 7.99 2.08
C GLY A 236 13.98 6.53 2.50
N VAL A 237 12.78 6.03 2.76
CA VAL A 237 12.48 4.61 3.00
C VAL A 237 11.15 4.24 2.39
N ALA A 238 11.01 2.97 1.99
CA ALA A 238 9.75 2.36 1.57
C ALA A 238 9.79 0.86 1.80
N ARG A 239 8.64 0.21 1.95
CA ARG A 239 8.48 -1.24 2.04
C ARG A 239 7.65 -1.74 0.87
N LEU A 240 8.07 -2.87 0.30
CA LEU A 240 7.31 -3.69 -0.62
C LEU A 240 7.02 -5.02 0.08
N ALA A 241 5.75 -5.41 0.15
CA ALA A 241 5.32 -6.73 0.59
C ALA A 241 4.84 -7.53 -0.62
N VAL A 242 5.40 -8.72 -0.84
CA VAL A 242 4.99 -9.66 -1.88
C VAL A 242 4.47 -10.91 -1.18
N THR A 243 3.17 -11.13 -1.26
CA THR A 243 2.48 -12.16 -0.48
C THR A 243 2.13 -13.40 -1.28
N GLY A 244 2.27 -13.36 -2.61
CA GLY A 244 1.79 -14.41 -3.52
C GLY A 244 0.27 -14.46 -3.67
N VAL A 245 -0.46 -13.52 -3.05
CA VAL A 245 -1.92 -13.47 -3.10
C VAL A 245 -2.36 -12.60 -4.28
N ASN A 246 -3.12 -13.20 -5.20
CA ASN A 246 -3.70 -12.52 -6.37
C ASN A 246 -2.67 -11.79 -7.25
N ASP A 247 -1.40 -12.24 -7.24
CA ASP A 247 -0.28 -11.64 -7.97
C ASP A 247 -0.07 -10.14 -7.66
N VAL A 248 -0.49 -9.69 -6.49
CA VAL A 248 -0.39 -8.29 -6.05
C VAL A 248 0.77 -8.12 -5.08
N ALA A 249 1.65 -7.18 -5.37
CA ALA A 249 2.60 -6.63 -4.42
C ALA A 249 2.02 -5.35 -3.79
N VAL A 250 2.27 -5.14 -2.51
CA VAL A 250 1.78 -3.98 -1.76
C VAL A 250 2.94 -3.08 -1.38
N LEU A 251 2.86 -1.83 -1.79
CA LEU A 251 3.79 -0.77 -1.42
C LEU A 251 3.26 -0.02 -0.21
N ASP A 252 4.07 0.08 0.83
CA ASP A 252 3.73 0.83 2.03
C ASP A 252 4.93 1.53 2.67
N GLY A 253 4.69 2.33 3.72
CA GLY A 253 5.73 2.99 4.49
C GLY A 253 6.59 3.98 3.69
N VAL A 254 6.14 4.46 2.55
CA VAL A 254 6.88 5.43 1.73
C VAL A 254 7.07 6.74 2.50
N TRP A 255 8.31 7.06 2.77
CA TRP A 255 8.67 8.31 3.44
C TRP A 255 9.92 8.92 2.81
N VAL A 256 9.91 10.24 2.69
CA VAL A 256 11.06 11.05 2.26
C VAL A 256 11.24 12.19 3.23
N ALA A 257 12.46 12.40 3.68
CA ALA A 257 12.83 13.50 4.57
C ALA A 257 12.41 14.85 3.96
N PRO A 258 11.83 15.80 4.74
CA PRO A 258 11.29 17.06 4.22
C PRO A 258 12.27 17.79 3.29
N ARG A 259 13.53 17.87 3.66
CA ARG A 259 14.60 18.51 2.86
C ARG A 259 14.93 17.81 1.53
N SER A 260 14.53 16.53 1.37
CA SER A 260 14.80 15.71 0.18
C SER A 260 13.56 15.47 -0.66
N ARG A 261 12.41 16.08 -0.31
CA ARG A 261 11.16 16.01 -1.09
C ARG A 261 11.28 16.78 -2.40
N ARG A 262 10.41 16.47 -3.36
CA ARG A 262 10.32 17.10 -4.70
C ARG A 262 11.59 16.96 -5.54
N ARG A 263 12.47 16.02 -5.18
CA ARG A 263 13.72 15.69 -5.89
C ARG A 263 13.70 14.32 -6.57
N GLY A 264 12.51 13.72 -6.73
CA GLY A 264 12.37 12.40 -7.36
C GLY A 264 12.70 11.20 -6.46
N THR A 265 13.10 11.40 -5.20
CA THR A 265 13.51 10.32 -4.28
C THR A 265 12.45 9.24 -4.13
N ALA A 266 11.16 9.61 -3.93
CA ALA A 266 10.08 8.64 -3.81
C ALA A 266 9.90 7.86 -5.11
N SER A 267 9.80 8.55 -6.26
CA SER A 267 9.64 7.91 -7.57
C SER A 267 10.79 6.96 -7.88
N HIS A 268 12.02 7.31 -7.50
CA HIS A 268 13.19 6.46 -7.67
C HIS A 268 13.07 5.16 -6.85
N MET A 269 12.77 5.25 -5.56
CA MET A 269 12.54 4.08 -4.71
C MET A 269 11.43 3.18 -5.25
N ILE A 270 10.30 3.77 -5.64
CA ILE A 270 9.12 3.03 -6.10
C ILE A 270 9.39 2.29 -7.41
N ARG A 271 10.10 2.90 -8.37
CA ARG A 271 10.48 2.21 -9.63
C ARG A 271 11.32 0.97 -9.36
N HIS A 272 12.30 1.06 -8.46
CA HIS A 272 13.14 -0.06 -8.13
C HIS A 272 12.38 -1.15 -7.36
N LEU A 273 11.48 -0.76 -6.44
CA LEU A 273 10.60 -1.72 -5.75
C LEU A 273 9.61 -2.39 -6.70
N ALA A 274 9.05 -1.65 -7.67
CA ALA A 274 8.17 -2.22 -8.71
C ALA A 274 8.92 -3.22 -9.59
N HIS A 275 10.18 -2.94 -9.92
CA HIS A 275 11.03 -3.89 -10.63
C HIS A 275 11.26 -5.16 -9.79
N GLN A 276 11.56 -5.01 -8.49
CA GLN A 276 11.68 -6.16 -7.59
C GLN A 276 10.37 -6.95 -7.46
N ALA A 277 9.22 -6.27 -7.43
CA ALA A 277 7.91 -6.92 -7.39
C ALA A 277 7.72 -7.87 -8.58
N ARG A 278 8.07 -7.43 -9.81
CA ARG A 278 8.04 -8.29 -11.01
C ARG A 278 8.94 -9.51 -10.88
N HIS A 279 10.18 -9.33 -10.43
CA HIS A 279 11.12 -10.43 -10.22
C HIS A 279 10.64 -11.44 -9.20
N LEU A 280 9.84 -11.00 -8.23
CA LEU A 280 9.22 -11.83 -7.21
C LEU A 280 7.85 -12.40 -7.65
N GLY A 281 7.47 -12.24 -8.93
CA GLY A 281 6.30 -12.85 -9.54
C GLY A 281 5.01 -12.04 -9.42
N ALA A 282 5.05 -10.79 -8.89
CA ALA A 282 3.87 -9.95 -8.88
C ALA A 282 3.57 -9.37 -10.27
N ARG A 283 2.29 -9.30 -10.61
CA ARG A 283 1.77 -8.68 -11.84
C ARG A 283 1.20 -7.28 -11.58
N HIS A 284 0.76 -7.02 -10.37
CA HIS A 284 0.14 -5.76 -9.97
C HIS A 284 0.84 -5.17 -8.77
N LEU A 285 0.87 -3.84 -8.71
CA LEU A 285 1.31 -3.08 -7.54
C LEU A 285 0.12 -2.32 -6.97
N ALA A 286 -0.07 -2.39 -5.67
CA ALA A 286 -1.12 -1.67 -4.95
C ALA A 286 -0.54 -0.86 -3.79
N LEU A 287 -1.21 0.22 -3.43
CA LEU A 287 -0.92 1.00 -2.24
C LEU A 287 -2.17 1.67 -1.69
N GLU A 288 -2.04 2.16 -0.45
CA GLU A 288 -3.01 3.03 0.21
C GLU A 288 -2.43 4.42 0.40
N VAL A 289 -3.25 5.44 0.18
CA VAL A 289 -2.88 6.84 0.42
C VAL A 289 -4.07 7.62 0.98
N GLU A 290 -3.84 8.44 1.99
CA GLU A 290 -4.85 9.39 2.49
C GLU A 290 -5.27 10.35 1.37
N ALA A 291 -6.57 10.59 1.19
CA ALA A 291 -7.09 11.36 0.06
C ALA A 291 -6.71 12.86 0.12
N ASP A 292 -6.26 13.35 1.26
CA ASP A 292 -5.70 14.70 1.42
C ASP A 292 -4.18 14.78 1.15
N ASN A 293 -3.51 13.65 0.95
CA ASN A 293 -2.08 13.62 0.62
C ASN A 293 -1.82 13.83 -0.87
N LEU A 294 -2.22 15.00 -1.39
CA LEU A 294 -2.16 15.35 -2.80
C LEU A 294 -0.75 15.18 -3.40
N GLY A 295 0.29 15.44 -2.60
CA GLY A 295 1.67 15.30 -3.07
C GLY A 295 2.07 13.85 -3.35
N ALA A 296 1.57 12.90 -2.55
CA ALA A 296 1.81 11.48 -2.78
C ALA A 296 0.95 10.98 -3.94
N ILE A 297 -0.34 11.34 -3.99
CA ILE A 297 -1.26 10.98 -5.08
C ILE A 297 -0.66 11.38 -6.41
N ALA A 298 -0.28 12.65 -6.60
CA ALA A 298 0.34 13.15 -7.82
C ALA A 298 1.69 12.44 -8.15
N CYS A 299 2.41 11.93 -7.15
CA CYS A 299 3.60 11.12 -7.38
C CYS A 299 3.24 9.75 -7.95
N TYR A 300 2.22 9.09 -7.41
CA TYR A 300 1.77 7.76 -7.82
C TYR A 300 1.11 7.80 -9.21
N GLU A 301 0.29 8.81 -9.49
CA GLU A 301 -0.31 9.03 -10.82
C GLU A 301 0.77 9.19 -11.90
N ARG A 302 1.81 10.01 -11.66
CA ARG A 302 2.94 10.14 -12.59
C ARG A 302 3.73 8.84 -12.79
N LEU A 303 3.61 7.89 -11.89
CA LEU A 303 4.17 6.56 -12.02
C LEU A 303 3.22 5.57 -12.71
N GLY A 304 2.05 6.04 -13.18
CA GLY A 304 1.08 5.21 -13.88
C GLY A 304 0.13 4.45 -12.96
N MET A 305 0.06 4.80 -11.67
CA MET A 305 -0.93 4.20 -10.77
C MET A 305 -2.28 4.89 -10.93
N GLY A 306 -3.31 4.09 -11.16
CA GLY A 306 -4.70 4.55 -11.23
C GLY A 306 -5.44 4.35 -9.91
N LEU A 307 -6.48 5.15 -9.72
CA LEU A 307 -7.38 5.03 -8.58
C LEU A 307 -8.32 3.83 -8.80
N HIS A 308 -8.37 2.91 -7.84
CA HIS A 308 -9.21 1.73 -7.90
C HIS A 308 -10.50 1.91 -7.11
N HIS A 309 -10.40 2.18 -5.81
CA HIS A 309 -11.53 2.45 -4.94
C HIS A 309 -11.11 3.30 -3.73
N ALA A 310 -12.08 3.72 -2.94
CA ALA A 310 -11.85 4.41 -1.69
C ALA A 310 -12.57 3.74 -0.52
N HIS A 311 -12.02 3.91 0.66
CA HIS A 311 -12.67 3.53 1.90
C HIS A 311 -12.49 4.60 2.97
N ARG A 312 -13.31 4.50 4.02
CA ARG A 312 -13.29 5.41 5.16
C ARG A 312 -13.29 4.61 6.45
N TYR A 313 -12.58 5.12 7.44
CA TYR A 313 -12.66 4.60 8.81
C TYR A 313 -13.73 5.36 9.57
N THR A 314 -14.78 4.65 9.98
CA THR A 314 -15.92 5.20 10.70
C THR A 314 -16.00 4.55 12.09
N PRO A 315 -16.21 5.31 13.17
CA PRO A 315 -16.47 4.71 14.48
C PRO A 315 -17.66 3.76 14.45
N LEU A 316 -17.53 2.61 15.11
CA LEU A 316 -18.62 1.66 15.33
C LEU A 316 -19.46 2.14 16.50
N ALA A 317 -20.58 2.81 16.26
CA ALA A 317 -21.58 3.30 17.23
C ALA A 317 -21.06 4.14 18.42
N PRO A 318 -21.87 4.92 19.12
CA PRO A 318 -21.39 5.75 20.21
C PRO A 318 -20.72 4.85 21.28
N TRP A 319 -19.45 5.05 21.45
CA TRP A 319 -18.62 4.46 22.47
C TRP A 319 -18.91 5.23 23.76
N GLY A 320 -19.65 4.63 24.68
CA GLY A 320 -19.82 5.11 26.06
C GLY A 320 -20.73 6.34 26.18
N THR A 321 -21.98 6.12 26.41
CA THR A 321 -22.76 6.90 27.39
C THR A 321 -22.77 6.16 28.69
#